data_433fc4d92164993b42b256af6182de64
#
_entry.id   433fc4d92164993b42b256af6182de64
#
_cell.length_a   1.000
_cell.length_b   1.000
_cell.length_c   1.000
_cell.angle_alpha   90.00
_cell.angle_beta   90.00
_cell.angle_gamma   90.00
#
_symmetry.space_group_name_H-M   'P 1'
#
loop_
_entity.id
_entity.type
_entity.pdbx_description
1 polymer ?
#
loop_
_entity_poly.entity_id
_entity_poly.type
_entity_poly.pdbx_seq_one_letter_code
_entity_poly.pdbx_strand_id
1 'polypeptide(L)'
;GGLGEAGVAALDEFVRAGGTLVALEEASRFAIEALGLPVRDMVAGLSAADFFIPGSILRLDVERESRLAAGMPERTIAWFGDGSTAFEPTGAGVRVAARYGTGNPLLSGWALGAERIAGAAALVEVEHGVGEVVLFGFRPQYRAQSMATFPLLFNAMRLPAPEGERAGR
;
A
#
# COMPACT_ATOMS: atom_id res chain seq x y z
N GLY A 1 19.38 -0.29 -14.10
CA GLY A 1 18.59 -1.50 -13.80
C GLY A 1 17.14 -1.12 -13.64
N GLY A 2 16.26 -2.08 -13.85
CA GLY A 2 14.83 -1.88 -13.79
C GLY A 2 14.13 -2.83 -14.75
N LEU A 3 12.81 -2.87 -14.74
CA LEU A 3 12.03 -3.76 -15.60
C LEU A 3 12.13 -3.38 -17.10
N GLY A 4 12.43 -2.12 -17.42
CA GLY A 4 12.34 -1.58 -18.77
C GLY A 4 10.90 -1.59 -19.30
N GLU A 5 10.67 -1.01 -20.48
CA GLU A 5 9.33 -0.91 -21.07
C GLU A 5 8.66 -2.27 -21.30
N ALA A 6 9.42 -3.25 -21.81
CA ALA A 6 8.90 -4.60 -22.03
C ALA A 6 8.47 -5.30 -20.75
N GLY A 7 9.22 -5.10 -19.66
CA GLY A 7 8.87 -5.66 -18.35
C GLY A 7 7.65 -4.99 -17.74
N VAL A 8 7.51 -3.67 -17.91
CA VAL A 8 6.31 -2.93 -17.48
C VAL A 8 5.09 -3.41 -18.25
N ALA A 9 5.20 -3.57 -19.59
CA ALA A 9 4.10 -4.06 -20.40
C ALA A 9 3.67 -5.49 -20.00
N ALA A 10 4.63 -6.38 -19.74
CA ALA A 10 4.34 -7.74 -19.29
C ALA A 10 3.66 -7.76 -17.90
N LEU A 11 4.07 -6.88 -17.00
CA LEU A 11 3.45 -6.73 -15.68
C LEU A 11 2.02 -6.19 -15.79
N ASP A 12 1.79 -5.17 -16.63
CA ASP A 12 0.47 -4.61 -16.92
C ASP A 12 -0.48 -5.69 -17.49
N GLU A 13 -0.01 -6.45 -18.47
CA GLU A 13 -0.76 -7.56 -19.07
C GLU A 13 -1.10 -8.64 -18.04
N PHE A 14 -0.14 -9.04 -17.20
CA PHE A 14 -0.35 -10.01 -16.13
C PHE A 14 -1.47 -9.56 -15.18
N VAL A 15 -1.44 -8.32 -14.73
CA VAL A 15 -2.48 -7.82 -13.82
C VAL A 15 -3.81 -7.70 -14.52
N ARG A 16 -3.86 -7.12 -15.74
CA ARG A 16 -5.10 -6.97 -16.51
C ARG A 16 -5.77 -8.30 -16.85
N ALA A 17 -4.99 -9.37 -16.98
CA ALA A 17 -5.49 -10.72 -17.22
C ALA A 17 -6.00 -11.44 -15.95
N GLY A 18 -5.98 -10.78 -14.78
CA GLY A 18 -6.50 -11.35 -13.53
C GLY A 18 -5.44 -11.61 -12.47
N GLY A 19 -4.18 -11.26 -12.71
CA GLY A 19 -3.11 -11.38 -11.72
C GLY A 19 -3.23 -10.38 -10.58
N THR A 20 -2.66 -10.70 -9.43
CA THR A 20 -2.51 -9.78 -8.30
C THR A 20 -1.06 -9.33 -8.16
N LEU A 21 -0.83 -8.01 -8.22
CA LEU A 21 0.46 -7.40 -7.93
C LEU A 21 0.45 -6.84 -6.50
N VAL A 22 1.39 -7.27 -5.68
CA VAL A 22 1.61 -6.70 -4.35
C VAL A 22 2.88 -5.86 -4.37
N ALA A 23 2.75 -4.56 -4.19
CA ALA A 23 3.85 -3.61 -4.18
C ALA A 23 4.04 -2.96 -2.80
N LEU A 24 5.28 -2.74 -2.41
CA LEU A 24 5.66 -2.24 -1.08
C LEU A 24 6.51 -0.97 -1.22
N GLU A 25 6.19 0.07 -0.47
CA GLU A 25 6.97 1.33 -0.38
C GLU A 25 7.28 1.92 -1.77
N GLU A 26 8.56 2.06 -2.14
CA GLU A 26 9.00 2.59 -3.44
C GLU A 26 8.45 1.79 -4.64
N ALA A 27 8.25 0.48 -4.48
CA ALA A 27 7.62 -0.32 -5.53
C ALA A 27 6.15 0.07 -5.75
N SER A 28 5.46 0.58 -4.71
CA SER A 28 4.11 1.14 -4.85
C SER A 28 4.11 2.41 -5.69
N ARG A 29 5.09 3.30 -5.50
CA ARG A 29 5.27 4.50 -6.35
C ARG A 29 5.49 4.13 -7.80
N PHE A 30 6.40 3.18 -8.03
CA PHE A 30 6.66 2.66 -9.37
C PHE A 30 5.37 2.08 -9.99
N ALA A 31 4.61 1.27 -9.28
CA ALA A 31 3.37 0.68 -9.79
C ALA A 31 2.32 1.76 -10.14
N ILE A 32 2.17 2.79 -9.31
CA ILE A 32 1.26 3.93 -9.56
C ILE A 32 1.61 4.59 -10.90
N GLU A 33 2.87 4.93 -11.11
CA GLU A 33 3.34 5.62 -12.32
C GLU A 33 3.30 4.71 -13.54
N ALA A 34 3.87 3.50 -13.43
CA ALA A 34 4.05 2.58 -14.55
C ALA A 34 2.72 2.01 -15.08
N LEU A 35 1.74 1.78 -14.21
CA LEU A 35 0.43 1.25 -14.58
C LEU A 35 -0.67 2.32 -14.67
N GLY A 36 -0.35 3.59 -14.40
CA GLY A 36 -1.30 4.69 -14.44
C GLY A 36 -2.47 4.52 -13.46
N LEU A 37 -2.18 4.08 -12.22
CA LEU A 37 -3.20 3.78 -11.24
C LEU A 37 -3.86 5.06 -10.71
N PRO A 38 -5.17 5.05 -10.40
CA PRO A 38 -5.90 6.22 -9.88
C PRO A 38 -5.62 6.46 -8.39
N VAL A 39 -4.34 6.58 -8.06
CA VAL A 39 -3.82 6.81 -6.71
C VAL A 39 -2.69 7.83 -6.78
N ARG A 40 -2.69 8.77 -5.86
CA ARG A 40 -1.61 9.76 -5.71
C ARG A 40 -0.75 9.42 -4.49
N ASP A 41 0.58 9.49 -4.65
CA ASP A 41 1.53 9.52 -3.54
C ASP A 41 1.51 10.92 -2.91
N MET A 42 1.09 11.01 -1.65
CA MET A 42 0.91 12.28 -0.94
C MET A 42 2.23 12.92 -0.49
N VAL A 43 3.31 12.14 -0.43
CA VAL A 43 4.61 12.63 0.04
C VAL A 43 5.61 12.81 -1.10
N ALA A 44 5.22 12.46 -2.32
CA ALA A 44 6.06 12.66 -3.50
C ALA A 44 6.42 14.15 -3.68
N GLY A 45 7.70 14.44 -3.89
CA GLY A 45 8.20 15.78 -4.11
C GLY A 45 8.30 16.67 -2.86
N LEU A 46 7.93 16.18 -1.68
CA LEU A 46 8.18 16.91 -0.44
C LEU A 46 9.67 16.93 -0.12
N SER A 47 10.16 18.08 0.36
CA SER A 47 11.54 18.18 0.82
C SER A 47 11.71 17.52 2.19
N ALA A 48 12.94 17.11 2.53
CA ALA A 48 13.25 16.60 3.87
C ALA A 48 13.03 17.64 4.99
N ALA A 49 12.93 18.95 4.65
CA ALA A 49 12.58 20.00 5.58
C ALA A 49 11.08 20.09 5.85
N ASP A 50 10.24 19.53 4.97
CA ASP A 50 8.78 19.54 5.07
C ASP A 50 8.19 18.23 5.57
N PHE A 51 8.86 17.12 5.23
CA PHE A 51 8.44 15.78 5.59
C PHE A 51 9.65 14.86 5.71
N PHE A 52 9.89 14.33 6.92
CA PHE A 52 10.99 13.41 7.15
C PHE A 52 10.68 12.47 8.31
N ILE A 53 10.57 11.18 8.03
CA ILE A 53 10.31 10.10 8.99
C ILE A 53 11.30 8.97 8.71
N PRO A 54 12.51 9.03 9.26
CA PRO A 54 13.61 8.13 8.89
C PRO A 54 13.46 6.69 9.39
N GLY A 55 12.52 6.48 10.33
CA GLY A 55 12.27 5.18 10.92
C GLY A 55 11.48 5.32 12.21
N SER A 56 10.18 5.12 12.14
CA SER A 56 9.28 5.35 13.26
C SER A 56 8.12 4.36 13.25
N ILE A 57 7.48 4.20 14.38
CA ILE A 57 6.25 3.43 14.53
C ILE A 57 5.08 4.38 14.47
N LEU A 58 4.22 4.18 13.50
CA LEU A 58 2.99 4.93 13.31
C LEU A 58 1.76 4.07 13.65
N ARG A 59 0.71 4.72 14.14
CA ARG A 59 -0.59 4.08 14.31
C ARG A 59 -1.26 3.85 12.96
N LEU A 60 -1.83 2.66 12.78
CA LEU A 60 -2.74 2.32 11.69
C LEU A 60 -4.14 2.10 12.23
N ASP A 61 -5.13 2.70 11.57
CA ASP A 61 -6.54 2.37 11.67
C ASP A 61 -6.90 1.45 10.51
N VAL A 62 -7.48 0.28 10.80
CA VAL A 62 -7.71 -0.81 9.84
C VAL A 62 -9.19 -0.87 9.47
N GLU A 63 -9.48 -0.91 8.19
CA GLU A 63 -10.84 -1.03 7.65
C GLU A 63 -11.30 -2.50 7.75
N ARG A 64 -12.11 -2.82 8.74
CA ARG A 64 -12.51 -4.20 9.09
C ARG A 64 -13.22 -4.95 7.95
N GLU A 65 -13.89 -4.23 7.08
CA GLU A 65 -14.60 -4.82 5.94
C GLU A 65 -13.67 -5.20 4.78
N SER A 66 -12.43 -4.71 4.80
CA SER A 66 -11.45 -5.11 3.81
C SER A 66 -11.03 -6.57 4.00
N ARG A 67 -10.99 -7.33 2.92
CA ARG A 67 -10.47 -8.70 2.92
C ARG A 67 -8.98 -8.78 3.29
N LEU A 68 -8.21 -7.70 3.07
CA LEU A 68 -6.84 -7.60 3.53
C LEU A 68 -6.74 -7.52 5.05
N ALA A 69 -7.79 -7.05 5.71
CA ALA A 69 -7.87 -6.89 7.16
C ALA A 69 -8.36 -8.15 7.90
N ALA A 70 -8.56 -9.26 7.21
CA ALA A 70 -9.05 -10.48 7.85
C ALA A 70 -8.17 -10.90 9.05
N GLY A 71 -8.78 -11.03 10.22
CA GLY A 71 -8.08 -11.37 11.46
C GLY A 71 -7.31 -10.22 12.12
N MET A 72 -7.39 -8.99 11.58
CA MET A 72 -6.74 -7.82 12.15
C MET A 72 -7.60 -7.13 13.22
N PRO A 73 -6.98 -6.52 14.24
CA PRO A 73 -7.69 -5.58 15.11
C PRO A 73 -7.99 -4.27 14.36
N GLU A 74 -8.94 -3.47 14.87
CA GLU A 74 -9.27 -2.15 14.31
C GLU A 74 -8.09 -1.16 14.31
N ARG A 75 -7.16 -1.35 15.21
CA ARG A 75 -5.95 -0.53 15.34
C ARG A 75 -4.73 -1.42 15.46
N THR A 76 -3.69 -1.04 14.73
CA THR A 76 -2.39 -1.68 14.79
C THR A 76 -1.29 -0.63 14.60
N ILE A 77 -0.09 -1.09 14.33
CA ILE A 77 1.07 -0.24 14.11
C ILE A 77 1.70 -0.56 12.76
N ALA A 78 2.42 0.40 12.18
CA ALA A 78 3.28 0.17 11.02
C ALA A 78 4.66 0.77 11.25
N TRP A 79 5.67 0.10 10.71
CA TRP A 79 6.99 0.67 10.50
C TRP A 79 6.94 1.62 9.30
N PHE A 80 7.31 2.87 9.52
CA PHE A 80 7.45 3.89 8.48
C PHE A 80 8.92 4.32 8.38
N GLY A 81 9.53 4.18 7.21
CA GLY A 81 10.92 4.57 6.95
C GLY A 81 11.05 5.39 5.68
N ASP A 82 12.28 5.60 5.20
CA ASP A 82 12.58 6.50 4.07
C ASP A 82 11.84 6.17 2.77
N GLY A 83 11.59 4.88 2.49
CA GLY A 83 10.85 4.44 1.30
C GLY A 83 9.34 4.46 1.45
N SER A 84 8.85 4.71 2.66
CA SER A 84 7.41 4.67 2.96
C SER A 84 6.67 5.89 2.41
N THR A 85 5.37 5.72 2.18
CA THR A 85 4.51 6.75 1.59
C THR A 85 3.10 6.68 2.16
N ALA A 86 2.26 7.62 1.76
CA ALA A 86 0.83 7.67 2.02
C ALA A 86 0.08 7.93 0.73
N PHE A 87 -1.12 7.40 0.61
CA PHE A 87 -1.88 7.42 -0.60
C PHE A 87 -3.15 8.26 -0.48
N GLU A 88 -3.50 8.88 -1.60
CA GLU A 88 -4.80 9.48 -1.83
C GLU A 88 -5.45 8.82 -3.03
N PRO A 89 -6.61 8.15 -2.87
CA PRO A 89 -7.42 7.71 -4.00
C PRO A 89 -7.87 8.91 -4.85
N THR A 90 -7.66 8.83 -6.17
CA THR A 90 -8.01 9.91 -7.13
C THR A 90 -9.08 9.50 -8.12
N GLY A 91 -9.56 8.27 -8.08
CA GLY A 91 -10.58 7.75 -8.98
C GLY A 91 -11.29 6.52 -8.44
N ALA A 92 -12.18 5.97 -9.28
CA ALA A 92 -12.94 4.75 -8.96
C ALA A 92 -12.03 3.51 -8.94
N GLY A 93 -12.55 2.41 -8.34
CA GLY A 93 -11.82 1.13 -8.29
C GLY A 93 -10.74 1.06 -7.22
N VAL A 94 -10.63 2.07 -6.34
CA VAL A 94 -9.68 2.08 -5.22
C VAL A 94 -10.41 1.83 -3.92
N ARG A 95 -10.02 0.78 -3.20
CA ARG A 95 -10.50 0.45 -1.86
C ARG A 95 -9.38 0.65 -0.85
N VAL A 96 -9.67 1.37 0.22
CA VAL A 96 -8.71 1.55 1.32
C VAL A 96 -8.86 0.40 2.31
N ALA A 97 -7.75 -0.23 2.69
CA ALA A 97 -7.72 -1.31 3.68
C ALA A 97 -7.15 -0.86 5.03
N ALA A 98 -6.29 0.15 5.04
CA ALA A 98 -5.80 0.77 6.27
C ALA A 98 -5.42 2.24 6.03
N ARG A 99 -5.50 3.04 7.11
CA ARG A 99 -5.11 4.45 7.12
C ARG A 99 -4.09 4.71 8.21
N TYR A 100 -3.22 5.68 8.00
CA TYR A 100 -2.46 6.25 9.12
C TYR A 100 -3.42 6.94 10.09
N GLY A 101 -3.16 6.80 11.38
CA GLY A 101 -4.07 7.33 12.40
C GLY A 101 -4.35 8.82 12.24
N THR A 102 -5.57 9.24 12.55
CA THR A 102 -5.98 10.66 12.55
C THR A 102 -5.27 11.44 13.65
N GLY A 103 -5.07 12.74 13.44
CA GLY A 103 -4.29 13.60 14.32
C GLY A 103 -2.78 13.32 14.17
N ASN A 104 -2.05 13.15 15.28
CA ASN A 104 -0.66 12.74 15.21
C ASN A 104 -0.55 11.21 15.16
N PRO A 105 -0.12 10.60 14.05
CA PRO A 105 0.01 9.15 13.94
C PRO A 105 1.24 8.59 14.66
N LEU A 106 2.22 9.41 15.05
CA LEU A 106 3.47 8.98 15.67
C LEU A 106 3.22 8.32 17.04
N LEU A 107 3.71 7.10 17.21
CA LEU A 107 3.70 6.37 18.47
C LEU A 107 5.09 6.26 19.08
N SER A 108 6.11 6.07 18.25
CA SER A 108 7.49 5.94 18.70
C SER A 108 8.45 6.33 17.59
N GLY A 109 9.59 6.91 17.95
CA GLY A 109 10.58 7.42 17.02
C GLY A 109 10.49 8.94 16.84
N TRP A 110 10.83 9.41 15.65
CA TRP A 110 10.82 10.82 15.30
C TRP A 110 10.12 11.05 13.96
N ALA A 111 9.34 12.12 13.86
CA ALA A 111 8.63 12.46 12.63
C ALA A 111 8.51 13.98 12.48
N LEU A 112 8.91 14.49 11.34
CA LEU A 112 8.64 15.85 10.88
C LEU A 112 7.55 15.78 9.81
N GLY A 113 6.50 16.60 9.96
CA GLY A 113 5.42 16.69 8.98
C GLY A 113 4.44 15.51 9.02
N ALA A 114 4.38 14.74 10.12
CA ALA A 114 3.50 13.56 10.23
C ALA A 114 2.00 13.91 10.07
N GLU A 115 1.61 15.14 10.36
CA GLU A 115 0.27 15.66 10.14
C GLU A 115 -0.16 15.62 8.65
N ARG A 116 0.79 15.65 7.72
CA ARG A 116 0.52 15.59 6.26
C ARG A 116 -0.05 14.25 5.81
N ILE A 117 0.23 13.20 6.56
CA ILE A 117 -0.27 11.84 6.27
C ILE A 117 -1.34 11.36 7.26
N ALA A 118 -1.73 12.21 8.21
CA ALA A 118 -2.77 11.88 9.18
C ALA A 118 -4.10 11.56 8.48
N GLY A 119 -4.65 10.38 8.72
CA GLY A 119 -5.87 9.88 8.07
C GLY A 119 -5.72 9.46 6.60
N ALA A 120 -4.55 9.65 6.02
CA ALA A 120 -4.27 9.20 4.64
C ALA A 120 -4.23 7.68 4.53
N ALA A 121 -4.53 7.15 3.35
CA ALA A 121 -4.47 5.71 3.13
C ALA A 121 -3.02 5.19 3.22
N ALA A 122 -2.84 4.12 3.97
CA ALA A 122 -1.58 3.42 4.17
C ALA A 122 -1.50 2.11 3.38
N LEU A 123 -2.67 1.51 3.08
CA LEU A 123 -2.82 0.29 2.32
C LEU A 123 -4.07 0.42 1.45
N VAL A 124 -3.92 0.19 0.16
CA VAL A 124 -5.02 0.24 -0.80
C VAL A 124 -5.01 -0.95 -1.75
N GLU A 125 -6.20 -1.34 -2.19
CA GLU A 125 -6.44 -2.27 -3.29
C GLU A 125 -6.94 -1.46 -4.49
N VAL A 126 -6.39 -1.68 -5.66
CA VAL A 126 -6.73 -0.96 -6.91
C VAL A 126 -7.13 -1.98 -7.96
N GLU A 127 -8.33 -1.84 -8.50
CA GLU A 127 -8.78 -2.63 -9.64
C GLU A 127 -8.00 -2.23 -10.89
N HIS A 128 -7.46 -3.20 -11.63
CA HIS A 128 -6.71 -2.96 -12.85
C HIS A 128 -6.99 -4.04 -13.89
N GLY A 129 -7.86 -3.73 -14.84
CA GLY A 129 -8.42 -4.75 -15.74
C GLY A 129 -9.30 -5.73 -14.98
N VAL A 130 -9.03 -7.04 -15.12
CA VAL A 130 -9.71 -8.10 -14.35
C VAL A 130 -8.97 -8.44 -13.05
N GLY A 131 -7.75 -7.94 -12.89
CA GLY A 131 -6.91 -8.17 -11.73
C GLY A 131 -6.87 -6.99 -10.78
N GLU A 132 -5.86 -6.98 -9.94
CA GLU A 132 -5.74 -5.96 -8.90
C GLU A 132 -4.29 -5.69 -8.51
N VAL A 133 -4.08 -4.48 -8.01
CA VAL A 133 -2.80 -4.05 -7.42
C VAL A 133 -3.01 -3.69 -5.96
N VAL A 134 -2.25 -4.31 -5.08
CA VAL A 134 -2.23 -4.01 -3.64
C VAL A 134 -1.00 -3.15 -3.35
N LEU A 135 -1.22 -1.93 -2.87
CA LEU A 135 -0.16 -0.96 -2.60
C LEU A 135 -0.01 -0.76 -1.09
N PHE A 136 1.14 -1.14 -0.56
CA PHE A 136 1.55 -0.85 0.81
C PHE A 136 2.38 0.44 0.83
N GLY A 137 1.97 1.43 1.59
CA GLY A 137 2.73 2.67 1.84
C GLY A 137 3.85 2.48 2.85
N PHE A 138 3.98 1.30 3.43
CA PHE A 138 4.96 0.96 4.47
C PHE A 138 5.51 -0.46 4.24
N ARG A 139 6.56 -0.83 4.99
CA ARG A 139 7.15 -2.17 4.92
C ARG A 139 6.55 -3.08 5.98
N PRO A 140 5.59 -3.97 5.60
CA PRO A 140 4.90 -4.82 6.58
C PRO A 140 5.79 -5.88 7.22
N GLN A 141 6.92 -6.24 6.61
CA GLN A 141 7.83 -7.30 7.05
C GLN A 141 9.18 -6.78 7.58
N TYR A 142 9.30 -5.48 7.90
CA TYR A 142 10.57 -4.87 8.27
C TYR A 142 11.33 -5.66 9.33
N ARG A 143 12.50 -6.21 8.95
CA ARG A 143 13.42 -7.01 9.78
C ARG A 143 12.76 -8.15 10.56
N ALA A 144 11.64 -8.66 10.11
CA ALA A 144 10.80 -9.62 10.83
C ALA A 144 10.37 -9.16 12.24
N GLN A 145 10.38 -7.85 12.51
CA GLN A 145 10.05 -7.27 13.82
C GLN A 145 8.63 -6.71 13.88
N SER A 146 8.08 -6.24 12.75
CA SER A 146 6.72 -5.69 12.69
C SER A 146 5.67 -6.79 12.50
N MET A 147 5.65 -7.79 13.39
CA MET A 147 4.72 -8.94 13.30
C MET A 147 3.24 -8.53 13.25
N ALA A 148 2.91 -7.37 13.81
CA ALA A 148 1.55 -6.84 13.81
C ALA A 148 0.98 -6.55 12.40
N THR A 149 1.84 -6.37 11.39
CA THR A 149 1.45 -6.12 9.99
C THR A 149 1.62 -7.32 9.06
N PHE A 150 2.20 -8.42 9.53
CA PHE A 150 2.36 -9.65 8.74
C PHE A 150 1.03 -10.19 8.19
N PRO A 151 -0.08 -10.23 8.97
CA PRO A 151 -1.33 -10.73 8.43
C PRO A 151 -1.83 -9.93 7.22
N LEU A 152 -1.62 -8.61 7.17
CA LEU A 152 -1.97 -7.79 6.01
C LEU A 152 -1.24 -8.27 4.76
N LEU A 153 0.07 -8.54 4.87
CA LEU A 153 0.87 -9.05 3.76
C LEU A 153 0.43 -10.47 3.34
N PHE A 154 0.24 -11.37 4.30
CA PHE A 154 -0.20 -12.73 4.00
C PHE A 154 -1.60 -12.77 3.41
N ASN A 155 -2.50 -11.90 3.85
CA ASN A 155 -3.82 -11.77 3.27
C ASN A 155 -3.72 -11.30 1.80
N ALA A 156 -2.87 -10.30 1.51
CA ALA A 156 -2.63 -9.84 0.14
C ALA A 156 -2.09 -10.95 -0.77
N MET A 157 -1.15 -11.76 -0.28
CA MET A 157 -0.58 -12.89 -1.03
C MET A 157 -1.56 -14.06 -1.25
N ARG A 158 -2.64 -14.11 -0.48
CA ARG A 158 -3.66 -15.17 -0.53
C ARG A 158 -4.96 -14.73 -1.20
N LEU A 159 -5.01 -13.52 -1.71
CA LEU A 159 -6.19 -13.06 -2.44
C LEU A 159 -6.50 -14.05 -3.57
N PRO A 160 -7.74 -14.53 -3.67
CA PRO A 160 -8.14 -15.37 -4.80
C PRO A 160 -8.03 -14.54 -6.08
N ALA A 161 -7.65 -15.19 -7.18
CA ALA A 161 -7.81 -14.57 -8.49
C ALA A 161 -9.26 -14.11 -8.67
N PRO A 162 -9.49 -12.96 -9.32
CA PRO A 162 -10.83 -12.46 -9.59
C PRO A 162 -11.72 -13.52 -10.22
N GLU A 163 -13.02 -13.53 -9.92
CA GLU A 163 -13.95 -14.60 -10.24
C GLU A 163 -14.12 -14.94 -11.73
N GLY A 164 -13.55 -14.15 -12.65
CA GLY A 164 -13.61 -14.37 -14.10
C GLY A 164 -12.93 -15.65 -14.62
N GLU A 165 -11.99 -16.24 -13.90
CA GLU A 165 -11.25 -17.43 -14.37
C GLU A 165 -11.79 -18.78 -13.89
N ARG A 166 -12.76 -18.82 -12.97
CA ARG A 166 -13.29 -20.08 -12.44
C ARG A 166 -14.30 -20.79 -13.36
N ALA A 167 -14.72 -20.15 -14.44
CA ALA A 167 -15.74 -20.67 -15.34
C ALA A 167 -15.17 -21.51 -16.52
N GLY A 168 -13.84 -21.76 -16.58
CA GLY A 168 -13.18 -22.39 -17.73
C GLY A 168 -12.29 -23.60 -17.42
N ARG A 169 -12.48 -24.28 -16.28
CA ARG A 169 -11.81 -25.58 -16.03
C ARG A 169 -12.78 -26.67 -15.70
#